data_76da256b51b3808280a5b3a8b6b4578d
#
_entry.id   76da256b51b3808280a5b3a8b6b4578d
#
_cell.length_a   1.000
_cell.length_b   1.000
_cell.length_c   1.000
_cell.angle_alpha   90.00
_cell.angle_beta   90.00
_cell.angle_gamma   90.00
#
_symmetry.space_group_name_H-M   'P 1'
#
loop_
_entity.id
_entity.type
_entity.pdbx_description
1 polymer ?
#
loop_
_entity_poly.entity_id
_entity_poly.type
_entity_poly.pdbx_seq_one_letter_code
_entity_poly.pdbx_strand_id
1 'polypeptide(L)'
;MIKDITQYPTQTGFDFGGTVRHFDTSLHTLISDMKDTMQANGLQGLAAFQIGSSLNVIVILKENQNIAMMNPIIFTKEGELTPTESTAYYPGLTAVTKRAKSIKVMYDDTEGKQQFLTAVDDLSVLIQRKTDYLLGSTFIARLNPKEKKVFENKIKGINNANTPTSCNISPYSDNILTAIKYALILGLVPLIGVFSTTLVPYLKIFEYYLMFFIAILIGLYFIRALYEGKRCGVCQLGNTAAMVLIKSLHLGALYLLVYWLLF
;
A
#
# COMPACT_ATOMS: atom_id res chain seq x y z
N MET A 1 -13.81 -21.75 10.59
CA MET A 1 -12.50 -22.35 10.22
C MET A 1 -11.38 -21.37 10.54
N ILE A 2 -10.30 -21.82 11.20
CA ILE A 2 -9.17 -20.93 11.54
C ILE A 2 -8.42 -20.57 10.25
N LYS A 3 -8.13 -19.29 10.05
CA LYS A 3 -7.36 -18.75 8.93
C LYS A 3 -6.01 -18.22 9.38
N ASP A 4 -5.04 -18.24 8.49
CA ASP A 4 -3.76 -17.61 8.74
C ASP A 4 -3.88 -16.09 8.75
N ILE A 5 -3.24 -15.46 9.74
CA ILE A 5 -3.20 -14.00 9.82
C ILE A 5 -2.06 -13.49 8.96
N THR A 6 -2.40 -12.62 8.01
CA THR A 6 -1.41 -11.97 7.14
C THR A 6 -0.42 -11.16 7.97
N GLN A 7 0.87 -11.43 7.77
CA GLN A 7 1.98 -10.74 8.44
C GLN A 7 2.88 -10.07 7.41
N TYR A 8 3.48 -8.96 7.81
CA TYR A 8 4.49 -8.29 7.01
C TYR A 8 5.68 -9.25 6.73
N PRO A 9 6.26 -9.34 5.53
CA PRO A 9 6.11 -8.40 4.40
C PRO A 9 4.98 -8.73 3.42
N THR A 10 4.15 -9.73 3.70
CA THR A 10 3.03 -10.06 2.82
C THR A 10 2.05 -8.89 2.77
N GLN A 11 1.84 -8.33 1.59
CA GLN A 11 0.83 -7.30 1.40
C GLN A 11 -0.55 -7.94 1.39
N THR A 12 -1.53 -7.25 1.97
CA THR A 12 -2.93 -7.70 1.96
C THR A 12 -3.55 -7.70 0.56
N GLY A 13 -2.87 -7.08 -0.40
CA GLY A 13 -3.31 -7.03 -1.80
C GLY A 13 -4.45 -6.04 -2.09
N PHE A 14 -4.94 -5.34 -1.06
CA PHE A 14 -6.07 -4.44 -1.19
C PHE A 14 -5.73 -3.04 -0.67
N ASP A 15 -5.95 -2.02 -1.50
CA ASP A 15 -5.76 -0.61 -1.10
C ASP A 15 -6.97 -0.09 -0.31
N PHE A 16 -8.18 -0.58 -0.65
CA PHE A 16 -9.43 -0.22 0.03
C PHE A 16 -10.37 -1.40 0.10
N GLY A 17 -11.18 -1.45 1.17
CA GLY A 17 -12.19 -2.46 1.37
C GLY A 17 -13.41 -2.29 0.47
N GLY A 18 -13.91 -3.42 -0.03
CA GLY A 18 -15.19 -3.48 -0.72
C GLY A 18 -16.35 -3.36 0.27
N THR A 19 -17.32 -2.49 -0.04
CA THR A 19 -18.56 -2.38 0.74
C THR A 19 -19.33 -3.69 0.72
N VAL A 20 -19.73 -4.19 1.87
CA VAL A 20 -20.65 -5.32 2.00
C VAL A 20 -22.02 -4.88 1.50
N ARG A 21 -22.56 -5.55 0.48
CA ARG A 21 -23.86 -5.27 -0.11
C ARG A 21 -24.82 -6.45 0.02
N HIS A 22 -24.30 -7.65 0.21
CA HIS A 22 -25.07 -8.88 0.33
C HIS A 22 -24.77 -9.55 1.67
N PHE A 23 -25.85 -9.82 2.42
CA PHE A 23 -25.80 -10.44 3.75
C PHE A 23 -26.18 -11.92 3.63
N ASP A 24 -25.36 -12.63 2.87
CA ASP A 24 -25.58 -14.02 2.47
C ASP A 24 -24.76 -15.01 3.30
N THR A 25 -24.87 -16.28 2.97
CA THR A 25 -24.15 -17.37 3.63
C THR A 25 -22.63 -17.21 3.53
N SER A 26 -22.12 -16.59 2.47
CA SER A 26 -20.68 -16.37 2.29
C SER A 26 -20.14 -15.37 3.31
N LEU A 27 -20.89 -14.29 3.57
CA LEU A 27 -20.57 -13.33 4.61
C LEU A 27 -20.61 -13.96 6.01
N HIS A 28 -21.64 -14.77 6.29
CA HIS A 28 -21.75 -15.48 7.58
C HIS A 28 -20.59 -16.45 7.80
N THR A 29 -20.15 -17.14 6.75
CA THR A 29 -18.99 -18.02 6.79
C THR A 29 -17.72 -17.22 7.09
N LEU A 30 -17.50 -16.10 6.42
CA LEU A 30 -16.36 -15.20 6.69
C LEU A 30 -16.37 -14.74 8.16
N ILE A 31 -17.50 -14.29 8.68
CA ILE A 31 -17.63 -13.83 10.07
C ILE A 31 -17.32 -14.99 11.06
N SER A 32 -17.80 -16.21 10.76
CA SER A 32 -17.48 -17.39 11.56
C SER A 32 -15.97 -17.67 11.55
N ASP A 33 -15.35 -17.68 10.38
CA ASP A 33 -13.90 -17.88 10.23
C ASP A 33 -13.09 -16.79 10.98
N MET A 34 -13.55 -15.53 10.96
CA MET A 34 -12.95 -14.43 11.73
C MET A 34 -13.05 -14.68 13.24
N LYS A 35 -14.21 -15.12 13.75
CA LYS A 35 -14.41 -15.43 15.18
C LYS A 35 -13.51 -16.58 15.63
N ASP A 36 -13.48 -17.68 14.87
CA ASP A 36 -12.64 -18.83 15.15
C ASP A 36 -11.15 -18.44 15.18
N THR A 37 -10.73 -17.62 14.21
CA THR A 37 -9.34 -17.12 14.10
C THR A 37 -8.99 -16.21 15.28
N MET A 38 -9.90 -15.31 15.68
CA MET A 38 -9.73 -14.46 16.86
C MET A 38 -9.53 -15.29 18.12
N GLN A 39 -10.40 -16.27 18.34
CA GLN A 39 -10.36 -17.13 19.53
C GLN A 39 -9.07 -17.95 19.57
N ALA A 40 -8.69 -18.56 18.46
CA ALA A 40 -7.48 -19.38 18.38
C ALA A 40 -6.19 -18.58 18.63
N ASN A 41 -6.18 -17.27 18.32
CA ASN A 41 -5.02 -16.41 18.50
C ASN A 41 -5.12 -15.46 19.71
N GLY A 42 -6.14 -15.58 20.55
CA GLY A 42 -6.34 -14.71 21.73
C GLY A 42 -6.51 -13.23 21.38
N LEU A 43 -7.12 -12.90 20.22
CA LEU A 43 -7.25 -11.54 19.73
C LEU A 43 -8.55 -10.89 20.21
N GLN A 44 -8.48 -9.62 20.60
CA GLN A 44 -9.65 -8.81 20.96
C GLN A 44 -10.44 -8.29 19.75
N GLY A 45 -9.88 -8.39 18.55
CA GLY A 45 -10.54 -7.97 17.31
C GLY A 45 -9.73 -8.33 16.07
N LEU A 46 -10.45 -8.47 14.94
CA LEU A 46 -9.88 -8.83 13.65
C LEU A 46 -10.57 -8.03 12.55
N ALA A 47 -9.84 -7.58 11.56
CA ALA A 47 -10.37 -7.04 10.31
C ALA A 47 -10.27 -8.12 9.23
N ALA A 48 -11.25 -8.19 8.34
CA ALA A 48 -11.30 -9.19 7.27
C ALA A 48 -10.04 -9.17 6.39
N PHE A 49 -9.43 -8.01 6.20
CA PHE A 49 -8.13 -7.83 5.52
C PHE A 49 -7.00 -8.64 6.15
N GLN A 50 -7.03 -8.85 7.46
CA GLN A 50 -5.99 -9.59 8.15
C GLN A 50 -6.00 -11.09 7.84
N ILE A 51 -7.08 -11.60 7.25
CA ILE A 51 -7.24 -12.99 6.79
C ILE A 51 -7.47 -13.10 5.28
N GLY A 52 -7.07 -12.07 4.53
CA GLY A 52 -7.06 -12.07 3.07
C GLY A 52 -8.42 -11.79 2.39
N SER A 53 -9.42 -11.27 3.11
CA SER A 53 -10.69 -10.83 2.53
C SER A 53 -10.71 -9.33 2.29
N SER A 54 -11.21 -8.90 1.12
CA SER A 54 -11.33 -7.48 0.74
C SER A 54 -12.60 -6.79 1.26
N LEU A 55 -13.44 -7.46 2.04
CA LEU A 55 -14.70 -6.89 2.51
C LEU A 55 -14.48 -5.96 3.72
N ASN A 56 -15.27 -4.89 3.79
CA ASN A 56 -15.31 -3.97 4.93
C ASN A 56 -16.01 -4.61 6.13
N VAL A 57 -15.34 -5.57 6.75
CA VAL A 57 -15.82 -6.29 7.93
C VAL A 57 -14.77 -6.24 9.03
N ILE A 58 -15.20 -5.93 10.25
CA ILE A 58 -14.42 -6.12 11.48
C ILE A 58 -15.22 -6.95 12.48
N VAL A 59 -14.53 -7.76 13.24
CA VAL A 59 -15.10 -8.45 14.40
C VAL A 59 -14.33 -8.00 15.63
N ILE A 60 -15.04 -7.62 16.68
CA ILE A 60 -14.46 -7.20 17.96
C ILE A 60 -15.07 -7.99 19.11
N LEU A 61 -14.29 -8.17 20.17
CA LEU A 61 -14.76 -8.72 21.42
C LEU A 61 -15.15 -7.57 22.37
N LYS A 62 -16.40 -7.53 22.80
CA LYS A 62 -16.93 -6.60 23.81
C LYS A 62 -17.68 -7.41 24.86
N GLU A 63 -17.29 -7.29 26.14
CA GLU A 63 -17.98 -7.94 27.27
C GLU A 63 -18.23 -9.44 27.03
N ASN A 64 -17.22 -10.15 26.54
CA ASN A 64 -17.26 -11.58 26.14
C ASN A 64 -18.21 -11.91 24.97
N GLN A 65 -18.70 -10.91 24.24
CA GLN A 65 -19.52 -11.10 23.05
C GLN A 65 -18.78 -10.64 21.81
N ASN A 66 -18.85 -11.42 20.73
CA ASN A 66 -18.30 -11.05 19.45
C ASN A 66 -19.31 -10.19 18.67
N ILE A 67 -18.95 -8.95 18.41
CA ILE A 67 -19.73 -8.03 17.57
C ILE A 67 -19.08 -8.01 16.18
N ALA A 68 -19.83 -8.39 15.15
CA ALA A 68 -19.45 -8.23 13.76
C ALA A 68 -20.02 -6.91 13.23
N MET A 69 -19.17 -6.09 12.64
CA MET A 69 -19.50 -4.80 12.07
C MET A 69 -19.18 -4.80 10.58
N MET A 70 -20.19 -4.70 9.74
CA MET A 70 -20.05 -4.49 8.31
C MET A 70 -20.12 -3.00 8.00
N ASN A 71 -19.28 -2.55 7.06
CA ASN A 71 -19.23 -1.15 6.62
C ASN A 71 -19.08 -0.13 7.76
N PRO A 72 -18.19 -0.34 8.77
CA PRO A 72 -18.13 0.54 9.92
C PRO A 72 -17.63 1.94 9.53
N ILE A 73 -18.36 2.97 10.00
CA ILE A 73 -18.05 4.38 9.78
C ILE A 73 -17.93 5.08 11.13
N ILE A 74 -16.77 5.61 11.44
CA ILE A 74 -16.55 6.44 12.63
C ILE A 74 -16.95 7.88 12.27
N PHE A 75 -18.05 8.37 12.84
CA PHE A 75 -18.60 9.68 12.52
C PHE A 75 -18.39 10.75 13.62
N THR A 76 -18.03 10.32 14.83
CA THR A 76 -17.67 11.25 15.92
C THR A 76 -16.40 10.76 16.59
N LYS A 77 -15.50 11.71 16.96
CA LYS A 77 -14.27 11.48 17.68
C LYS A 77 -14.08 12.56 18.73
N GLU A 78 -13.88 12.17 19.99
CA GLU A 78 -13.75 13.09 21.12
C GLU A 78 -12.60 12.67 22.03
N GLY A 79 -11.90 13.65 22.60
CA GLY A 79 -10.76 13.44 23.46
C GLY A 79 -9.54 12.82 22.74
N GLU A 80 -8.44 12.68 23.44
CA GLU A 80 -7.21 12.09 22.90
C GLU A 80 -6.64 11.07 23.90
N LEU A 81 -6.12 9.96 23.37
CA LEU A 81 -5.33 8.95 24.07
C LEU A 81 -4.03 8.73 23.32
N THR A 82 -3.00 8.34 24.05
CA THR A 82 -1.68 7.98 23.50
C THR A 82 -1.34 6.51 23.82
N PRO A 83 -2.08 5.53 23.29
CA PRO A 83 -1.84 4.13 23.58
C PRO A 83 -0.56 3.62 22.92
N THR A 84 0.08 2.62 23.55
CA THR A 84 1.07 1.79 22.89
C THR A 84 0.35 0.69 22.12
N GLU A 85 0.43 0.74 20.80
CA GLU A 85 -0.23 -0.23 19.92
C GLU A 85 0.74 -1.31 19.43
N SER A 86 0.21 -2.53 19.33
CA SER A 86 0.80 -3.68 18.65
C SER A 86 -0.20 -4.29 17.69
N THR A 87 0.27 -5.07 16.73
CA THR A 87 -0.60 -5.76 15.78
C THR A 87 0.03 -7.07 15.33
N ALA A 88 -0.82 -8.07 15.09
CA ALA A 88 -0.37 -9.36 14.55
C ALA A 88 0.30 -9.21 13.16
N TYR A 89 0.06 -8.11 12.44
CA TYR A 89 0.71 -7.83 11.16
C TYR A 89 2.22 -7.48 11.32
N TYR A 90 2.61 -6.88 12.45
CA TYR A 90 4.01 -6.59 12.81
C TYR A 90 4.36 -7.26 14.14
N PRO A 91 4.60 -8.58 14.16
CA PRO A 91 4.88 -9.30 15.39
C PRO A 91 6.10 -8.72 16.12
N GLY A 92 5.98 -8.53 17.44
CA GLY A 92 7.06 -8.02 18.28
C GLY A 92 7.36 -6.52 18.15
N LEU A 93 6.66 -5.79 17.29
CA LEU A 93 6.82 -4.34 17.14
C LEU A 93 5.66 -3.58 17.78
N THR A 94 6.02 -2.52 18.52
CA THR A 94 5.06 -1.61 19.15
C THR A 94 5.39 -0.16 18.79
N ALA A 95 4.37 0.70 18.81
CA ALA A 95 4.55 2.13 18.69
C ALA A 95 3.48 2.88 19.49
N VAL A 96 3.82 4.08 19.94
CA VAL A 96 2.88 5.00 20.60
C VAL A 96 2.14 5.77 19.51
N THR A 97 0.81 5.74 19.56
CA THR A 97 -0.03 6.41 18.55
C THR A 97 -0.96 7.42 19.21
N LYS A 98 -1.56 8.30 18.42
CA LYS A 98 -2.62 9.19 18.86
C LYS A 98 -3.97 8.64 18.41
N ARG A 99 -4.90 8.48 19.38
CA ARG A 99 -6.25 7.96 19.15
C ARG A 99 -7.29 8.82 19.83
N ALA A 100 -8.51 8.81 19.29
CA ALA A 100 -9.64 9.42 19.99
C ALA A 100 -10.01 8.57 21.22
N LYS A 101 -10.25 9.22 22.37
CA LYS A 101 -10.66 8.56 23.60
C LYS A 101 -12.06 7.97 23.47
N SER A 102 -12.97 8.71 22.86
CA SER A 102 -14.34 8.29 22.60
C SER A 102 -14.66 8.41 21.12
N ILE A 103 -15.37 7.42 20.58
CA ILE A 103 -15.85 7.41 19.20
C ILE A 103 -17.31 6.97 19.15
N LYS A 104 -18.03 7.48 18.15
CA LYS A 104 -19.32 6.92 17.74
C LYS A 104 -19.19 6.30 16.37
N VAL A 105 -19.62 5.05 16.27
CA VAL A 105 -19.52 4.22 15.06
C VAL A 105 -20.90 3.82 14.61
N MET A 106 -21.16 3.99 13.33
CA MET A 106 -22.32 3.44 12.63
C MET A 106 -21.83 2.23 11.82
N TYR A 107 -22.58 1.16 11.82
CA TYR A 107 -22.26 -0.06 11.07
C TYR A 107 -23.53 -0.85 10.75
N ASP A 108 -23.43 -1.77 9.81
CA ASP A 108 -24.50 -2.73 9.55
C ASP A 108 -24.22 -4.01 10.37
N ASP A 109 -25.27 -4.62 10.94
CA ASP A 109 -25.17 -5.92 11.61
C ASP A 109 -25.23 -7.09 10.59
N THR A 110 -25.21 -8.33 11.09
CA THR A 110 -25.24 -9.53 10.25
C THR A 110 -26.52 -9.72 9.44
N GLU A 111 -27.57 -8.97 9.74
CA GLU A 111 -28.84 -8.96 9.01
C GLU A 111 -28.95 -7.76 8.06
N GLY A 112 -27.93 -6.89 8.02
CA GLY A 112 -27.93 -5.66 7.22
C GLY A 112 -28.71 -4.51 7.87
N LYS A 113 -29.03 -4.61 9.16
CA LYS A 113 -29.67 -3.51 9.90
C LYS A 113 -28.60 -2.57 10.43
N GLN A 114 -28.83 -1.26 10.26
CA GLN A 114 -27.94 -0.23 10.76
C GLN A 114 -27.96 -0.17 12.29
N GLN A 115 -26.77 -0.17 12.88
CA GLN A 115 -26.54 -0.12 14.31
C GLN A 115 -25.59 1.03 14.66
N PHE A 116 -25.66 1.47 15.92
CA PHE A 116 -24.80 2.52 16.46
C PHE A 116 -24.12 2.02 17.72
N LEU A 117 -22.84 2.31 17.86
CA LEU A 117 -22.05 1.98 19.03
C LEU A 117 -21.24 3.19 19.49
N THR A 118 -21.32 3.50 20.78
CA THR A 118 -20.36 4.40 21.43
C THR A 118 -19.28 3.56 22.09
N ALA A 119 -18.03 3.82 21.72
CA ALA A 119 -16.87 3.13 22.27
C ALA A 119 -15.94 4.14 22.95
N VAL A 120 -15.43 3.77 24.11
CA VAL A 120 -14.51 4.59 24.92
C VAL A 120 -13.26 3.80 25.26
N ASP A 121 -12.17 4.51 25.52
CA ASP A 121 -10.88 3.99 25.97
C ASP A 121 -10.37 2.86 25.06
N ASP A 122 -10.03 1.70 25.59
CA ASP A 122 -9.43 0.56 24.85
C ASP A 122 -10.31 0.06 23.71
N LEU A 123 -11.63 0.05 23.90
CA LEU A 123 -12.57 -0.33 22.85
C LEU A 123 -12.55 0.67 21.68
N SER A 124 -12.45 1.95 22.01
CA SER A 124 -12.29 3.02 20.99
C SER A 124 -11.01 2.83 20.18
N VAL A 125 -9.88 2.58 20.85
CA VAL A 125 -8.58 2.32 20.22
C VAL A 125 -8.66 1.07 19.34
N LEU A 126 -9.27 -0.02 19.83
CA LEU A 126 -9.42 -1.26 19.09
C LEU A 126 -10.18 -1.06 17.78
N ILE A 127 -11.35 -0.41 17.84
CA ILE A 127 -12.18 -0.18 16.65
C ILE A 127 -11.45 0.72 15.66
N GLN A 128 -10.83 1.82 16.11
CA GLN A 128 -10.04 2.71 15.24
C GLN A 128 -8.93 1.95 14.53
N ARG A 129 -8.20 1.07 15.26
CA ARG A 129 -7.11 0.27 14.67
C ARG A 129 -7.64 -0.71 13.62
N LYS A 130 -8.79 -1.35 13.86
CA LYS A 130 -9.38 -2.28 12.89
C LYS A 130 -9.95 -1.56 11.67
N THR A 131 -10.50 -0.37 11.86
CA THR A 131 -10.95 0.49 10.75
C THR A 131 -9.79 0.97 9.88
N ASP A 132 -8.60 1.23 10.46
CA ASP A 132 -7.41 1.58 9.66
C ASP A 132 -7.09 0.48 8.62
N TYR A 133 -7.23 -0.80 8.95
CA TYR A 133 -7.03 -1.90 7.99
C TYR A 133 -8.01 -1.83 6.81
N LEU A 134 -9.26 -1.45 7.04
CA LEU A 134 -10.26 -1.33 5.97
C LEU A 134 -9.94 -0.19 4.99
N LEU A 135 -9.09 0.74 5.41
CA LEU A 135 -8.58 1.85 4.60
C LEU A 135 -7.20 1.54 3.98
N GLY A 136 -6.83 0.25 3.92
CA GLY A 136 -5.53 -0.18 3.39
C GLY A 136 -4.33 0.27 4.21
N SER A 137 -4.54 0.60 5.48
CA SER A 137 -3.53 1.16 6.36
C SER A 137 -3.37 0.37 7.67
N THR A 138 -2.41 0.77 8.47
CA THR A 138 -2.19 0.25 9.82
C THR A 138 -1.93 1.43 10.77
N PHE A 139 -1.66 1.14 12.04
CA PHE A 139 -1.34 2.19 13.02
C PHE A 139 -0.11 3.04 12.61
N ILE A 140 0.73 2.58 11.68
CA ILE A 140 1.88 3.36 11.17
C ILE A 140 1.43 4.70 10.55
N ALA A 141 0.24 4.75 9.96
CA ALA A 141 -0.32 5.99 9.41
C ALA A 141 -0.65 7.04 10.50
N ARG A 142 -0.65 6.63 11.78
CA ARG A 142 -0.90 7.50 12.94
C ARG A 142 0.37 8.03 13.57
N LEU A 143 1.53 7.56 13.12
CA LEU A 143 2.83 8.01 13.59
C LEU A 143 3.22 9.33 12.92
N ASN A 144 3.95 10.17 13.66
CA ASN A 144 4.57 11.33 13.04
C ASN A 144 5.71 10.90 12.10
N PRO A 145 6.18 11.76 11.17
CA PRO A 145 7.17 11.39 10.16
C PRO A 145 8.49 10.84 10.74
N LYS A 146 8.91 11.33 11.92
CA LYS A 146 10.14 10.87 12.58
C LYS A 146 9.96 9.48 13.16
N GLU A 147 8.87 9.25 13.89
CA GLU A 147 8.51 7.94 14.48
C GLU A 147 8.27 6.90 13.40
N LYS A 148 7.58 7.28 12.32
CA LYS A 148 7.35 6.42 11.17
C LYS A 148 8.67 5.93 10.58
N LYS A 149 9.64 6.81 10.35
CA LYS A 149 10.96 6.45 9.84
C LYS A 149 11.71 5.51 10.78
N VAL A 150 11.63 5.74 12.10
CA VAL A 150 12.25 4.86 13.11
C VAL A 150 11.60 3.49 13.07
N PHE A 151 10.27 3.42 12.98
CA PHE A 151 9.52 2.18 12.92
C PHE A 151 9.83 1.40 11.64
N GLU A 152 9.88 2.05 10.47
CA GLU A 152 10.26 1.46 9.19
C GLU A 152 11.68 0.87 9.23
N ASN A 153 12.62 1.54 9.91
CA ASN A 153 13.97 1.01 10.09
C ASN A 153 13.99 -0.26 10.98
N LYS A 154 13.14 -0.32 12.03
CA LYS A 154 12.99 -1.53 12.85
C LYS A 154 12.41 -2.68 12.03
N ILE A 155 11.42 -2.43 11.18
CA ILE A 155 10.86 -3.44 10.26
C ILE A 155 11.94 -3.99 9.34
N LYS A 156 12.76 -3.11 8.74
CA LYS A 156 13.88 -3.52 7.86
C LYS A 156 14.89 -4.37 8.62
N GLY A 157 15.17 -4.04 9.88
CA GLY A 157 16.07 -4.83 10.74
C GLY A 157 15.56 -6.24 11.01
N ILE A 158 14.26 -6.42 11.23
CA ILE A 158 13.63 -7.74 11.43
C ILE A 158 13.68 -8.58 10.14
N ASN A 159 13.43 -7.96 8.98
CA ASN A 159 13.54 -8.66 7.70
C ASN A 159 14.95 -9.14 7.43
N ASN A 160 15.98 -8.37 7.80
CA ASN A 160 17.38 -8.79 7.67
C ASN A 160 17.75 -9.98 8.58
N ALA A 161 17.01 -10.20 9.69
CA ALA A 161 17.24 -11.32 10.60
C ALA A 161 16.49 -12.60 10.18
N ASN A 162 15.33 -12.48 9.50
CA ASN A 162 14.43 -13.60 9.19
C ASN A 162 14.38 -13.98 7.70
N THR A 163 14.93 -13.16 6.80
CA THR A 163 15.02 -13.52 5.37
C THR A 163 16.35 -14.25 5.11
N PRO A 164 16.33 -15.34 4.33
CA PRO A 164 17.57 -15.87 3.78
C PRO A 164 18.29 -14.71 3.07
N THR A 165 19.56 -14.55 3.36
CA THR A 165 20.49 -13.45 3.07
C THR A 165 20.57 -12.94 1.62
N SER A 166 19.57 -13.17 0.77
CA SER A 166 19.63 -13.00 -0.67
C SER A 166 18.75 -11.89 -1.29
N CYS A 167 17.82 -11.29 -0.54
CA CYS A 167 16.90 -10.27 -1.09
C CYS A 167 17.13 -8.88 -0.49
N ASN A 168 18.30 -8.33 -0.72
CA ASN A 168 18.53 -6.91 -0.56
C ASN A 168 18.04 -6.20 -1.84
N ILE A 169 16.78 -5.72 -1.83
CA ILE A 169 16.26 -4.87 -2.92
C ILE A 169 17.14 -3.63 -2.93
N SER A 170 17.95 -3.54 -3.96
CA SER A 170 18.89 -2.43 -4.08
C SER A 170 18.12 -1.12 -4.35
N PRO A 171 18.37 -0.04 -3.58
CA PRO A 171 17.74 1.27 -3.79
C PRO A 171 18.08 1.89 -5.16
N TYR A 172 18.96 1.26 -5.94
CA TYR A 172 19.35 1.76 -7.26
C TYR A 172 18.28 1.61 -8.34
N SER A 173 17.27 0.75 -8.20
CA SER A 173 16.14 0.67 -9.15
C SER A 173 15.34 1.96 -9.18
N ASP A 174 15.13 2.57 -8.01
CA ASP A 174 14.45 3.86 -7.88
C ASP A 174 15.26 5.01 -8.48
N ASN A 175 16.60 4.94 -8.39
CA ASN A 175 17.48 5.92 -9.01
C ASN A 175 17.45 5.86 -10.54
N ILE A 176 17.39 4.66 -11.14
CA ILE A 176 17.25 4.51 -12.60
C ILE A 176 15.92 5.06 -13.07
N LEU A 177 14.80 4.75 -12.40
CA LEU A 177 13.49 5.29 -12.74
C LEU A 177 13.43 6.81 -12.59
N THR A 178 14.09 7.34 -11.57
CA THR A 178 14.22 8.79 -11.35
C THR A 178 15.03 9.45 -12.47
N ALA A 179 16.14 8.83 -12.88
CA ALA A 179 16.94 9.30 -14.01
C ALA A 179 16.14 9.30 -15.33
N ILE A 180 15.38 8.24 -15.61
CA ILE A 180 14.47 8.16 -16.76
C ILE A 180 13.44 9.29 -16.72
N LYS A 181 12.85 9.57 -15.56
CA LYS A 181 11.86 10.65 -15.39
C LYS A 181 12.46 12.01 -15.75
N TYR A 182 13.63 12.34 -15.21
CA TYR A 182 14.27 13.62 -15.52
C TYR A 182 14.77 13.71 -16.95
N ALA A 183 15.27 12.62 -17.53
CA ALA A 183 15.68 12.57 -18.92
C ALA A 183 14.48 12.77 -19.87
N LEU A 184 13.30 12.22 -19.58
CA LEU A 184 12.07 12.49 -20.34
C LEU A 184 11.64 13.96 -20.25
N ILE A 185 11.79 14.59 -19.08
CA ILE A 185 11.52 16.03 -18.94
C ILE A 185 12.51 16.86 -19.77
N LEU A 186 13.80 16.46 -19.76
CA LEU A 186 14.84 17.10 -20.57
C LEU A 186 14.57 16.97 -22.07
N GLY A 187 13.89 15.89 -22.49
CA GLY A 187 13.43 15.68 -23.87
C GLY A 187 12.42 16.71 -24.39
N LEU A 188 11.88 17.58 -23.52
CA LEU A 188 11.06 18.72 -23.95
C LEU A 188 11.89 19.94 -24.36
N VAL A 189 13.20 19.97 -24.06
CA VAL A 189 14.08 21.11 -24.41
C VAL A 189 14.12 21.40 -25.89
N PRO A 190 14.12 20.43 -26.84
CA PRO A 190 14.09 20.71 -28.26
C PRO A 190 12.91 21.57 -28.72
N LEU A 191 11.79 21.59 -27.98
CA LEU A 191 10.63 22.45 -28.30
C LEU A 191 10.97 23.96 -28.30
N ILE A 192 12.09 24.36 -27.67
CA ILE A 192 12.60 25.74 -27.76
C ILE A 192 12.95 26.09 -29.19
N GLY A 193 13.27 25.11 -30.05
CA GLY A 193 13.54 25.31 -31.47
C GLY A 193 12.35 25.90 -32.25
N VAL A 194 11.11 25.80 -31.74
CA VAL A 194 9.94 26.45 -32.32
C VAL A 194 10.11 27.98 -32.39
N PHE A 195 10.85 28.55 -31.40
CA PHE A 195 11.11 30.00 -31.33
C PHE A 195 12.37 30.47 -32.08
N SER A 196 13.24 29.52 -32.51
CA SER A 196 14.50 29.86 -33.18
C SER A 196 14.93 28.77 -34.15
N THR A 197 14.72 29.01 -35.43
CA THR A 197 15.05 28.09 -36.55
C THR A 197 16.54 27.78 -36.64
N THR A 198 17.40 28.71 -36.20
CA THR A 198 18.87 28.55 -36.24
C THR A 198 19.37 27.46 -35.28
N LEU A 199 18.61 27.14 -34.21
CA LEU A 199 18.95 26.14 -33.23
C LEU A 199 18.48 24.72 -33.59
N VAL A 200 17.55 24.60 -34.52
CA VAL A 200 16.91 23.32 -34.89
C VAL A 200 17.92 22.21 -35.22
N PRO A 201 18.97 22.42 -36.06
CA PRO A 201 19.90 21.34 -36.37
C PRO A 201 20.69 20.82 -35.16
N TYR A 202 21.05 21.68 -34.20
CA TYR A 202 21.74 21.28 -32.98
C TYR A 202 20.80 20.56 -32.02
N LEU A 203 19.55 21.02 -31.88
CA LEU A 203 18.54 20.42 -31.05
C LEU A 203 18.13 19.04 -31.57
N LYS A 204 18.13 18.80 -32.88
CA LYS A 204 17.90 17.49 -33.50
C LYS A 204 18.97 16.46 -33.09
N ILE A 205 20.23 16.86 -33.14
CA ILE A 205 21.36 16.02 -32.75
C ILE A 205 21.25 15.70 -31.24
N PHE A 206 20.97 16.70 -30.42
CA PHE A 206 20.77 16.54 -28.96
C PHE A 206 19.64 15.57 -28.66
N GLU A 207 18.48 15.72 -29.29
CA GLU A 207 17.32 14.85 -29.10
C GLU A 207 17.65 13.40 -29.44
N TYR A 208 18.31 13.15 -30.57
CA TYR A 208 18.71 11.80 -30.99
C TYR A 208 19.56 11.10 -29.92
N TYR A 209 20.59 11.76 -29.41
CA TYR A 209 21.43 11.18 -28.36
C TYR A 209 20.69 11.00 -27.05
N LEU A 210 19.81 11.92 -26.68
CA LEU A 210 19.01 11.84 -25.47
C LEU A 210 18.03 10.65 -25.53
N MET A 211 17.34 10.47 -26.65
CA MET A 211 16.42 9.35 -26.87
C MET A 211 17.14 8.01 -26.79
N PHE A 212 18.31 7.91 -27.41
CA PHE A 212 19.18 6.73 -27.33
C PHE A 212 19.60 6.44 -25.87
N PHE A 213 19.99 7.46 -25.13
CA PHE A 213 20.34 7.35 -23.72
C PHE A 213 19.18 6.86 -22.87
N ILE A 214 17.97 7.39 -23.06
CA ILE A 214 16.77 6.96 -22.34
C ILE A 214 16.45 5.49 -22.66
N ALA A 215 16.57 5.08 -23.92
CA ALA A 215 16.35 3.69 -24.31
C ALA A 215 17.32 2.72 -23.61
N ILE A 216 18.60 3.10 -23.47
CA ILE A 216 19.59 2.34 -22.71
C ILE A 216 19.18 2.25 -21.23
N LEU A 217 18.76 3.34 -20.61
CA LEU A 217 18.32 3.32 -19.20
C LEU A 217 17.11 2.41 -18.98
N ILE A 218 16.15 2.41 -19.90
CA ILE A 218 14.98 1.52 -19.86
C ILE A 218 15.44 0.04 -19.96
N GLY A 219 16.36 -0.24 -20.88
CA GLY A 219 16.96 -1.58 -21.03
C GLY A 219 17.71 -2.05 -19.77
N LEU A 220 18.51 -1.20 -19.18
CA LEU A 220 19.23 -1.48 -17.93
C LEU A 220 18.26 -1.72 -16.76
N TYR A 221 17.21 -0.92 -16.66
CA TYR A 221 16.16 -1.13 -15.67
C TYR A 221 15.50 -2.51 -15.83
N PHE A 222 15.18 -2.90 -17.07
CA PHE A 222 14.55 -4.19 -17.37
C PHE A 222 15.46 -5.38 -17.02
N ILE A 223 16.72 -5.35 -17.47
CA ILE A 223 17.71 -6.40 -17.18
C ILE A 223 17.90 -6.55 -15.67
N ARG A 224 18.01 -5.44 -14.97
CA ARG A 224 18.17 -5.44 -13.52
C ARG A 224 16.97 -6.03 -12.81
N ALA A 225 15.76 -5.60 -13.19
CA ALA A 225 14.52 -6.10 -12.60
C ALA A 225 14.33 -7.61 -12.85
N LEU A 226 14.74 -8.12 -14.02
CA LEU A 226 14.79 -9.56 -14.29
C LEU A 226 15.79 -10.30 -13.39
N TYR A 227 16.95 -9.71 -13.17
CA TYR A 227 17.98 -10.29 -12.30
C TYR A 227 17.52 -10.34 -10.84
N GLU A 228 16.95 -9.25 -10.34
CA GLU A 228 16.38 -9.17 -8.99
C GLU A 228 15.21 -10.15 -8.81
N GLY A 229 14.31 -10.25 -9.81
CA GLY A 229 13.18 -11.20 -9.80
C GLY A 229 13.62 -12.65 -9.72
N LYS A 230 14.66 -13.05 -10.48
CA LYS A 230 15.24 -14.40 -10.42
C LYS A 230 15.90 -14.70 -9.07
N ARG A 231 16.60 -13.72 -8.50
CA ARG A 231 17.32 -13.88 -7.22
C ARG A 231 16.38 -13.97 -6.03
N CYS A 232 15.26 -13.26 -6.05
CA CYS A 232 14.32 -13.18 -4.95
C CYS A 232 13.16 -14.19 -5.03
N GLY A 233 13.05 -14.96 -6.12
CA GLY A 233 11.97 -15.94 -6.28
C GLY A 233 10.56 -15.31 -6.37
N VAL A 234 10.49 -13.96 -6.46
CA VAL A 234 9.23 -13.22 -6.56
C VAL A 234 8.98 -12.88 -8.02
N CYS A 235 7.97 -13.50 -8.60
CA CYS A 235 7.59 -13.27 -10.00
C CYS A 235 6.84 -11.93 -10.14
N GLN A 236 7.54 -10.81 -10.12
CA GLN A 236 6.98 -9.49 -10.46
C GLN A 236 7.13 -9.14 -11.95
N LEU A 237 7.26 -10.17 -12.80
CA LEU A 237 7.51 -9.97 -14.23
C LEU A 237 6.42 -9.10 -14.89
N GLY A 238 5.16 -9.28 -14.49
CA GLY A 238 4.03 -8.52 -15.03
C GLY A 238 4.13 -7.03 -14.73
N ASN A 239 4.40 -6.64 -13.49
CA ASN A 239 4.52 -5.23 -13.09
C ASN A 239 5.75 -4.57 -13.73
N THR A 240 6.87 -5.29 -13.83
CA THR A 240 8.08 -4.79 -14.48
C THR A 240 7.87 -4.58 -15.98
N ALA A 241 7.25 -5.56 -16.66
CA ALA A 241 6.93 -5.47 -18.07
C ALA A 241 5.95 -4.30 -18.36
N ALA A 242 4.93 -4.12 -17.53
CA ALA A 242 4.00 -2.99 -17.63
C ALA A 242 4.73 -1.64 -17.47
N MET A 243 5.62 -1.52 -16.49
CA MET A 243 6.39 -0.29 -16.27
C MET A 243 7.31 0.03 -17.46
N VAL A 244 8.01 -0.96 -18.02
CA VAL A 244 8.85 -0.81 -19.21
C VAL A 244 8.01 -0.38 -20.41
N LEU A 245 6.86 -1.03 -20.62
CA LEU A 245 5.93 -0.67 -21.72
C LEU A 245 5.46 0.77 -21.61
N ILE A 246 5.01 1.20 -20.43
CA ILE A 246 4.56 2.57 -20.17
C ILE A 246 5.67 3.58 -20.45
N LYS A 247 6.91 3.32 -19.99
CA LYS A 247 8.04 4.24 -20.24
C LYS A 247 8.46 4.28 -21.70
N SER A 248 8.39 3.15 -22.42
CA SER A 248 8.65 3.09 -23.86
C SER A 248 7.59 3.84 -24.65
N LEU A 249 6.30 3.77 -24.26
CA LEU A 249 5.24 4.56 -24.87
C LEU A 249 5.42 6.07 -24.64
N HIS A 250 5.82 6.47 -23.43
CA HIS A 250 6.13 7.89 -23.17
C HIS A 250 7.29 8.38 -24.02
N LEU A 251 8.35 7.58 -24.21
CA LEU A 251 9.48 7.90 -25.07
C LEU A 251 9.05 8.08 -26.54
N GLY A 252 8.24 7.13 -27.05
CA GLY A 252 7.70 7.21 -28.42
C GLY A 252 6.79 8.42 -28.63
N ALA A 253 5.90 8.71 -27.67
CA ALA A 253 5.02 9.87 -27.73
C ALA A 253 5.80 11.19 -27.72
N LEU A 254 6.84 11.28 -26.87
CA LEU A 254 7.72 12.46 -26.82
C LEU A 254 8.44 12.67 -28.16
N TYR A 255 9.01 11.61 -28.73
CA TYR A 255 9.69 11.67 -30.03
C TYR A 255 8.75 12.13 -31.13
N LEU A 256 7.55 11.56 -31.23
CA LEU A 256 6.55 11.94 -32.23
C LEU A 256 6.10 13.40 -32.08
N LEU A 257 5.92 13.85 -30.84
CA LEU A 257 5.53 15.23 -30.55
C LEU A 257 6.61 16.22 -31.00
N VAL A 258 7.86 15.99 -30.66
CA VAL A 258 8.99 16.86 -31.04
C VAL A 258 9.20 16.83 -32.56
N TYR A 259 9.13 15.61 -33.15
CA TYR A 259 9.23 15.46 -34.59
C TYR A 259 8.15 16.22 -35.35
N TRP A 260 6.89 16.13 -34.93
CA TRP A 260 5.76 16.78 -35.58
C TRP A 260 5.79 18.32 -35.45
N LEU A 261 6.37 18.84 -34.35
CA LEU A 261 6.44 20.28 -34.10
C LEU A 261 7.66 20.96 -34.76
N LEU A 262 8.75 20.22 -34.97
CA LEU A 262 10.03 20.80 -35.43
C LEU A 262 10.44 20.37 -36.85
N PHE A 263 9.86 19.28 -37.36
CA PHE A 263 10.23 18.65 -38.61
C PHE A 263 9.04 18.33 -39.49
#